data_16d8d9e5972f5a1a9e774bc3a92a862b
#
_entry.id   16d8d9e5972f5a1a9e774bc3a92a862b
#
_cell.length_a   1.000
_cell.length_b   1.000
_cell.length_c   1.000
_cell.angle_alpha   90.00
_cell.angle_beta   90.00
_cell.angle_gamma   90.00
#
_symmetry.space_group_name_H-M   'P 1'
#
loop_
_entity.id
_entity.type
_entity.pdbx_description
1 polymer ?
#
loop_
_entity_poly.entity_id
_entity_poly.type
_entity_poly.pdbx_seq_one_letter_code
_entity_poly.pdbx_strand_id
1 'polypeptide(L)'
;GLPRSTTSKKLEKAMEKYLDAVQKANQDLHSIMIVQHGNVLAEKWIGEGKEDEPHILNSVSKTFTASAVGLLISEGRLKLTDKVISFFPDKLPSNVSENLKAMTIRDLLTMTCGHDTAPSVNTQATETPAKDWVEQFLAHPVEHKPGTFFADNSLGTYMLSAIVQKV
;
A
#
# COMPACT_ATOMS: atom_id res chain seq x y z
N GLY A 1 -4.78 9.37 -21.14
CA GLY A 1 -3.89 9.98 -20.13
C GLY A 1 -4.52 11.21 -19.51
N LEU A 2 -3.93 11.80 -18.48
CA LEU A 2 -4.37 13.06 -17.90
C LEU A 2 -4.21 14.20 -18.92
N PRO A 3 -5.14 15.18 -18.96
CA PRO A 3 -4.96 16.36 -19.80
C PRO A 3 -3.72 17.15 -19.36
N ARG A 4 -3.10 17.84 -20.31
CA ARG A 4 -1.90 18.66 -20.08
C ARG A 4 -2.25 20.14 -20.17
N SER A 5 -1.65 20.94 -19.30
CA SER A 5 -1.81 22.38 -19.25
C SER A 5 -0.47 23.09 -19.44
N THR A 6 -0.50 24.36 -19.81
CA THR A 6 0.74 25.14 -19.98
C THR A 6 1.43 25.34 -18.66
N THR A 7 2.73 25.03 -18.62
CA THR A 7 3.58 25.26 -17.45
C THR A 7 3.86 26.75 -17.28
N SER A 8 3.73 27.30 -16.09
CA SER A 8 4.14 28.67 -15.80
C SER A 8 5.65 28.79 -15.65
N LYS A 9 6.23 29.94 -16.06
CA LYS A 9 7.68 30.22 -15.85
C LYS A 9 8.11 30.12 -14.39
N LYS A 10 7.19 30.40 -13.45
CA LYS A 10 7.46 30.26 -12.01
C LYS A 10 7.62 28.80 -11.62
N LEU A 11 6.77 27.92 -12.15
CA LEU A 11 6.83 26.49 -11.90
C LEU A 11 8.07 25.86 -12.55
N GLU A 12 8.40 26.25 -13.78
CA GLU A 12 9.62 25.79 -14.46
C GLU A 12 10.87 26.08 -13.62
N LYS A 13 11.03 27.33 -13.17
CA LYS A 13 12.16 27.73 -12.30
C LYS A 13 12.18 26.97 -10.97
N ALA A 14 11.00 26.72 -10.37
CA ALA A 14 10.91 25.97 -9.13
C ALA A 14 11.33 24.50 -9.33
N MET A 15 10.93 23.90 -10.46
CA MET A 15 11.30 22.53 -10.80
C MET A 15 12.80 22.41 -11.09
N GLU A 16 13.39 23.35 -11.84
CA GLU A 16 14.84 23.40 -12.06
C GLU A 16 15.61 23.46 -10.73
N LYS A 17 15.22 24.39 -9.84
CA LYS A 17 15.83 24.50 -8.51
C LYS A 17 15.71 23.22 -7.69
N TYR A 18 14.57 22.54 -7.76
CA TYR A 18 14.36 21.27 -7.08
C TYR A 18 15.28 20.18 -7.63
N LEU A 19 15.36 20.06 -8.97
CA LEU A 19 16.21 19.07 -9.63
C LEU A 19 17.69 19.29 -9.34
N ASP A 20 18.14 20.53 -9.31
CA ASP A 20 19.51 20.88 -8.90
C ASP A 20 19.79 20.45 -7.45
N ALA A 21 18.83 20.65 -6.55
CA ALA A 21 18.97 20.23 -5.16
C ALA A 21 19.02 18.71 -5.03
N VAL A 22 18.16 17.97 -5.75
CA VAL A 22 18.16 16.51 -5.82
C VAL A 22 19.50 15.97 -6.30
N GLN A 23 20.04 16.56 -7.39
CA GLN A 23 21.34 16.17 -7.93
C GLN A 23 22.49 16.44 -6.94
N LYS A 24 22.50 17.62 -6.31
CA LYS A 24 23.51 17.98 -5.29
C LYS A 24 23.43 17.07 -4.05
N ALA A 25 22.24 16.58 -3.70
CA ALA A 25 22.03 15.63 -2.61
C ALA A 25 22.33 14.18 -3.02
N ASN A 26 22.78 13.94 -4.26
CA ASN A 26 23.06 12.60 -4.81
C ASN A 26 21.86 11.65 -4.64
N GLN A 27 20.64 12.17 -4.87
CA GLN A 27 19.41 11.36 -4.84
C GLN A 27 19.13 10.82 -6.24
N ASP A 28 18.78 9.54 -6.29
CA ASP A 28 18.39 8.86 -7.52
C ASP A 28 16.91 9.13 -7.84
N LEU A 29 16.66 10.05 -8.78
CA LEU A 29 15.33 10.44 -9.24
C LEU A 29 15.17 10.12 -10.72
N HIS A 30 14.20 9.27 -11.06
CA HIS A 30 13.96 8.80 -12.43
C HIS A 30 12.88 9.59 -13.17
N SER A 31 11.91 10.14 -12.45
CA SER A 31 10.87 10.99 -13.05
C SER A 31 10.22 11.90 -12.03
N ILE A 32 9.64 12.97 -12.53
CA ILE A 32 8.80 13.89 -11.76
C ILE A 32 7.59 14.29 -12.60
N MET A 33 6.40 14.23 -12.02
CA MET A 33 5.17 14.72 -12.62
C MET A 33 4.46 15.62 -11.61
N ILE A 34 4.04 16.80 -12.04
CA ILE A 34 3.27 17.75 -11.23
C ILE A 34 1.88 17.85 -11.81
N VAL A 35 0.88 17.48 -11.00
CA VAL A 35 -0.54 17.49 -11.38
C VAL A 35 -1.28 18.47 -10.48
N GLN A 36 -2.09 19.34 -11.06
CA GLN A 36 -2.97 20.25 -10.35
C GLN A 36 -4.33 20.32 -11.04
N HIS A 37 -5.42 20.23 -10.27
CA HIS A 37 -6.79 20.22 -10.78
C HIS A 37 -7.02 19.24 -11.95
N GLY A 38 -6.42 18.05 -11.86
CA GLY A 38 -6.54 17.01 -12.87
C GLY A 38 -5.70 17.23 -14.15
N ASN A 39 -4.90 18.29 -14.24
CA ASN A 39 -4.05 18.58 -15.40
C ASN A 39 -2.58 18.37 -15.02
N VAL A 40 -1.80 17.76 -15.93
CA VAL A 40 -0.34 17.71 -15.84
C VAL A 40 0.21 19.09 -16.18
N LEU A 41 0.86 19.73 -15.21
CA LEU A 41 1.50 21.04 -15.38
C LEU A 41 2.96 20.93 -15.80
N ALA A 42 3.67 19.90 -15.32
CA ALA A 42 5.04 19.64 -15.67
C ALA A 42 5.34 18.15 -15.53
N GLU A 43 6.22 17.65 -16.38
CA GLU A 43 6.69 16.28 -16.37
C GLU A 43 8.12 16.22 -16.90
N LYS A 44 8.97 15.42 -16.27
CA LYS A 44 10.35 15.25 -16.69
C LYS A 44 10.86 13.87 -16.34
N TRP A 45 11.62 13.28 -17.23
CA TRP A 45 12.31 12.01 -17.08
C TRP A 45 13.80 12.30 -16.88
N ILE A 46 14.47 11.57 -15.99
CA ILE A 46 15.81 11.90 -15.49
C ILE A 46 16.62 10.60 -15.38
N GLY A 47 17.91 10.68 -15.66
CA GLY A 47 18.81 9.55 -15.54
C GLY A 47 18.36 8.37 -16.40
N GLU A 48 18.11 7.23 -15.76
CA GLU A 48 17.62 6.01 -16.43
C GLU A 48 16.10 6.00 -16.68
N GLY A 49 15.36 6.98 -16.15
CA GLY A 49 13.91 7.06 -16.31
C GLY A 49 13.51 7.44 -17.73
N LYS A 50 12.49 6.74 -18.28
CA LYS A 50 11.93 7.00 -19.61
C LYS A 50 10.42 6.96 -19.58
N GLU A 51 9.79 7.71 -20.49
CA GLU A 51 8.34 7.87 -20.55
C GLU A 51 7.60 6.57 -20.86
N ASP A 52 8.16 5.74 -21.70
CA ASP A 52 7.56 4.54 -22.29
C ASP A 52 8.09 3.22 -21.68
N GLU A 53 8.95 3.31 -20.68
CA GLU A 53 9.47 2.12 -19.98
C GLU A 53 8.80 1.91 -18.62
N PRO A 54 8.46 0.64 -18.27
CA PRO A 54 7.94 0.32 -16.96
C PRO A 54 8.92 0.69 -15.84
N HIS A 55 8.40 1.26 -14.76
CA HIS A 55 9.17 1.61 -13.57
C HIS A 55 8.66 0.84 -12.35
N ILE A 56 9.57 0.35 -11.51
CA ILE A 56 9.20 -0.36 -10.27
C ILE A 56 8.50 0.62 -9.33
N LEU A 57 7.28 0.27 -8.92
CA LEU A 57 6.47 1.08 -8.00
C LEU A 57 6.76 0.81 -6.53
N ASN A 58 7.36 -0.33 -6.19
CA ASN A 58 7.53 -0.76 -4.81
C ASN A 58 6.21 -0.62 -4.01
N SER A 59 6.26 -0.02 -2.83
CA SER A 59 5.07 0.14 -1.98
C SER A 59 4.01 1.11 -2.51
N VAL A 60 4.29 1.91 -3.53
CA VAL A 60 3.25 2.69 -4.22
C VAL A 60 2.18 1.77 -4.82
N SER A 61 2.52 0.52 -5.15
CA SER A 61 1.56 -0.50 -5.61
C SER A 61 0.45 -0.81 -4.59
N LYS A 62 0.64 -0.55 -3.29
CA LYS A 62 -0.40 -0.66 -2.27
C LYS A 62 -1.63 0.21 -2.56
N THR A 63 -1.44 1.32 -3.30
CA THR A 63 -2.53 2.19 -3.76
C THR A 63 -3.53 1.45 -4.65
N PHE A 64 -3.07 0.53 -5.49
CA PHE A 64 -3.94 -0.29 -6.35
C PHE A 64 -4.80 -1.25 -5.51
N THR A 65 -4.20 -1.89 -4.49
CA THR A 65 -4.96 -2.74 -3.55
C THR A 65 -6.01 -1.93 -2.79
N ALA A 66 -5.65 -0.74 -2.29
CA ALA A 66 -6.59 0.14 -1.61
C ALA A 66 -7.72 0.61 -2.53
N SER A 67 -7.42 0.89 -3.81
CA SER A 67 -8.43 1.25 -4.81
C SER A 67 -9.39 0.10 -5.10
N ALA A 68 -8.90 -1.14 -5.19
CA ALA A 68 -9.76 -2.32 -5.37
C ALA A 68 -10.71 -2.51 -4.17
N VAL A 69 -10.22 -2.32 -2.93
CA VAL A 69 -11.07 -2.31 -1.73
C VAL A 69 -12.12 -1.20 -1.83
N GLY A 70 -11.73 0.01 -2.27
CA GLY A 70 -12.65 1.14 -2.46
C GLY A 70 -13.78 0.82 -3.47
N LEU A 71 -13.45 0.13 -4.56
CA LEU A 71 -14.45 -0.32 -5.54
C LEU A 71 -15.45 -1.30 -4.92
N LEU A 72 -14.99 -2.31 -4.19
CA LEU A 72 -15.88 -3.26 -3.51
C LEU A 72 -16.78 -2.57 -2.47
N ILE A 73 -16.28 -1.55 -1.78
CA ILE A 73 -17.09 -0.75 -0.86
C ILE A 73 -18.14 0.05 -1.62
N SER A 74 -17.80 0.65 -2.76
CA SER A 74 -18.77 1.40 -3.58
C SER A 74 -19.87 0.50 -4.17
N GLU A 75 -19.57 -0.77 -4.40
CA GLU A 75 -20.50 -1.79 -4.86
C GLU A 75 -21.34 -2.41 -3.71
N GLY A 76 -21.10 -2.01 -2.47
CA GLY A 76 -21.77 -2.55 -1.27
C GLY A 76 -21.37 -3.97 -0.90
N ARG A 77 -20.30 -4.50 -1.48
CA ARG A 77 -19.79 -5.87 -1.27
C ARG A 77 -18.85 -5.97 -0.08
N LEU A 78 -18.30 -4.85 0.38
CA LEU A 78 -17.36 -4.78 1.51
C LEU A 78 -17.64 -3.52 2.33
N LYS A 79 -17.37 -3.57 3.64
CA LYS A 79 -17.46 -2.41 4.55
C LYS A 79 -16.15 -2.22 5.30
N LEU A 80 -15.79 -0.99 5.60
CA LEU A 80 -14.63 -0.67 6.42
C LEU A 80 -14.68 -1.32 7.82
N THR A 81 -15.87 -1.61 8.31
CA THR A 81 -16.14 -2.21 9.63
C THR A 81 -16.17 -3.73 9.63
N ASP A 82 -16.09 -4.38 8.47
CA ASP A 82 -16.10 -5.84 8.39
C ASP A 82 -14.88 -6.42 9.09
N LYS A 83 -15.09 -7.53 9.81
CA LYS A 83 -14.05 -8.18 10.59
C LYS A 83 -13.14 -9.01 9.68
N VAL A 84 -11.83 -8.84 9.82
CA VAL A 84 -10.84 -9.57 9.02
C VAL A 84 -11.02 -11.08 9.15
N ILE A 85 -11.25 -11.58 10.37
CA ILE A 85 -11.42 -13.01 10.64
C ILE A 85 -12.62 -13.63 9.93
N SER A 86 -13.67 -12.84 9.62
CA SER A 86 -14.88 -13.38 8.97
C SER A 86 -14.64 -13.86 7.54
N PHE A 87 -13.57 -13.41 6.90
CA PHE A 87 -13.19 -13.84 5.56
C PHE A 87 -12.39 -15.15 5.52
N PHE A 88 -11.84 -15.59 6.67
CA PHE A 88 -10.94 -16.74 6.75
C PHE A 88 -11.26 -17.66 7.94
N PRO A 89 -12.51 -18.13 8.08
CA PRO A 89 -12.92 -18.94 9.25
C PRO A 89 -12.15 -20.27 9.35
N ASP A 90 -11.68 -20.78 8.22
CA ASP A 90 -10.93 -22.03 8.07
C ASP A 90 -9.41 -21.88 8.37
N LYS A 91 -8.93 -20.65 8.57
CA LYS A 91 -7.50 -20.33 8.77
C LYS A 91 -7.20 -19.68 10.13
N LEU A 92 -8.15 -19.71 11.04
CA LEU A 92 -7.97 -19.09 12.36
C LEU A 92 -7.00 -19.91 13.21
N PRO A 93 -6.16 -19.24 14.02
CA PRO A 93 -5.32 -19.91 15.00
C PRO A 93 -6.18 -20.54 16.10
N SER A 94 -5.64 -21.52 16.82
CA SER A 94 -6.32 -22.20 17.93
C SER A 94 -6.76 -21.24 19.04
N ASN A 95 -6.06 -20.14 19.21
CA ASN A 95 -6.41 -19.07 20.16
C ASN A 95 -6.58 -17.74 19.42
N VAL A 96 -7.84 -17.30 19.26
CA VAL A 96 -8.19 -16.03 18.63
C VAL A 96 -8.32 -14.96 19.73
N SER A 97 -7.34 -14.05 19.81
CA SER A 97 -7.35 -12.95 20.79
C SER A 97 -8.51 -11.98 20.56
N GLU A 98 -8.91 -11.23 21.60
CA GLU A 98 -9.94 -10.19 21.47
C GLU A 98 -9.51 -9.08 20.48
N ASN A 99 -8.23 -8.74 20.43
CA ASN A 99 -7.70 -7.79 19.46
C ASN A 99 -7.82 -8.33 18.03
N LEU A 100 -7.49 -9.59 17.77
CA LEU A 100 -7.67 -10.20 16.45
C LEU A 100 -9.14 -10.24 16.03
N LYS A 101 -10.06 -10.56 16.95
CA LYS A 101 -11.51 -10.49 16.70
C LYS A 101 -12.00 -9.09 16.38
N ALA A 102 -11.39 -8.08 16.99
CA ALA A 102 -11.76 -6.68 16.79
C ALA A 102 -11.28 -6.09 15.46
N MET A 103 -10.20 -6.63 14.88
CA MET A 103 -9.54 -6.11 13.68
C MET A 103 -10.50 -6.00 12.49
N THR A 104 -10.45 -4.85 11.79
CA THR A 104 -11.35 -4.51 10.67
C THR A 104 -10.58 -4.24 9.38
N ILE A 105 -11.30 -4.14 8.27
CA ILE A 105 -10.76 -3.69 6.97
C ILE A 105 -10.11 -2.31 7.09
N ARG A 106 -10.69 -1.39 7.88
CA ARG A 106 -10.11 -0.08 8.15
C ARG A 106 -8.72 -0.21 8.75
N ASP A 107 -8.54 -1.07 9.74
CA ASP A 107 -7.27 -1.22 10.45
C ASP A 107 -6.16 -1.76 9.55
N LEU A 108 -6.51 -2.64 8.58
CA LEU A 108 -5.59 -3.08 7.53
C LEU A 108 -5.19 -1.92 6.60
N LEU A 109 -6.17 -1.12 6.14
CA LEU A 109 -5.93 0.01 5.21
C LEU A 109 -5.08 1.12 5.84
N THR A 110 -5.22 1.33 7.14
CA THR A 110 -4.51 2.41 7.86
C THR A 110 -3.23 1.94 8.54
N MET A 111 -2.85 0.67 8.35
CA MET A 111 -1.69 0.05 9.01
C MET A 111 -1.72 0.14 10.54
N THR A 112 -2.93 0.01 11.09
CA THR A 112 -3.18 0.03 12.54
C THR A 112 -3.74 -1.32 13.03
N CYS A 113 -3.21 -2.42 12.49
CA CYS A 113 -3.67 -3.78 12.80
C CYS A 113 -3.50 -4.15 14.29
N GLY A 114 -2.62 -3.45 14.99
CA GLY A 114 -2.32 -3.72 16.40
C GLY A 114 -1.14 -4.65 16.62
N HIS A 115 -0.38 -4.99 15.60
CA HIS A 115 0.90 -5.68 15.73
C HIS A 115 1.96 -4.70 16.25
N ASP A 116 2.74 -5.11 17.23
CA ASP A 116 3.88 -4.32 17.73
C ASP A 116 4.99 -4.27 16.68
N THR A 117 5.26 -5.41 16.08
CA THR A 117 6.12 -5.53 14.91
C THR A 117 5.34 -6.22 13.78
N ALA A 118 5.49 -5.69 12.55
CA ALA A 118 4.82 -6.31 11.41
C ALA A 118 5.29 -7.75 11.21
N PRO A 119 4.34 -8.70 11.01
CA PRO A 119 4.74 -10.05 10.62
C PRO A 119 5.53 -9.99 9.31
N SER A 120 6.71 -10.60 9.31
CA SER A 120 7.55 -10.70 8.13
C SER A 120 7.36 -12.05 7.46
N VAL A 121 7.24 -12.05 6.14
CA VAL A 121 7.34 -13.27 5.33
C VAL A 121 8.60 -13.20 4.48
N ASN A 122 9.35 -14.28 4.46
CA ASN A 122 10.48 -14.39 3.55
C ASN A 122 9.96 -14.69 2.15
N THR A 123 9.83 -13.65 1.33
CA THR A 123 9.36 -13.76 -0.06
C THR A 123 10.37 -14.44 -0.99
N GLN A 124 11.61 -14.64 -0.54
CA GLN A 124 12.66 -15.35 -1.27
C GLN A 124 12.80 -16.80 -0.82
N ALA A 125 12.03 -17.25 0.17
CA ALA A 125 12.12 -18.61 0.66
C ALA A 125 11.61 -19.58 -0.41
N THR A 126 12.48 -20.49 -0.81
CA THR A 126 12.17 -21.66 -1.65
C THR A 126 11.63 -22.82 -0.81
N GLU A 127 11.10 -22.53 0.38
CA GLU A 127 10.58 -23.55 1.29
C GLU A 127 9.38 -24.26 0.68
N THR A 128 9.42 -25.56 0.68
CA THR A 128 8.28 -26.40 0.26
C THR A 128 7.82 -27.24 1.46
N PRO A 129 6.54 -27.18 1.84
CA PRO A 129 5.45 -26.42 1.21
C PRO A 129 5.54 -24.92 1.48
N ALA A 130 5.05 -24.11 0.53
CA ALA A 130 4.93 -22.67 0.73
C ALA A 130 4.03 -22.38 1.94
N LYS A 131 4.52 -21.53 2.84
CA LYS A 131 3.73 -21.10 4.01
C LYS A 131 2.53 -20.28 3.57
N ASP A 132 1.36 -20.54 4.16
CA ASP A 132 0.17 -19.72 3.94
C ASP A 132 0.31 -18.38 4.66
N TRP A 133 0.39 -17.31 3.91
CA TRP A 133 0.58 -15.95 4.46
C TRP A 133 -0.64 -15.44 5.22
N VAL A 134 -1.83 -15.91 4.89
CA VAL A 134 -3.06 -15.60 5.66
C VAL A 134 -2.97 -16.22 7.05
N GLU A 135 -2.61 -17.51 7.12
CA GLU A 135 -2.43 -18.19 8.41
C GLU A 135 -1.33 -17.55 9.25
N GLN A 136 -0.21 -17.18 8.62
CA GLN A 136 0.88 -16.51 9.32
C GLN A 136 0.45 -15.15 9.90
N PHE A 137 -0.30 -14.36 9.13
CA PHE A 137 -0.83 -13.09 9.61
C PHE A 137 -1.78 -13.29 10.79
N LEU A 138 -2.74 -14.22 10.67
CA LEU A 138 -3.75 -14.47 11.70
C LEU A 138 -3.17 -15.10 12.97
N ALA A 139 -2.09 -15.84 12.86
CA ALA A 139 -1.38 -16.46 14.00
C ALA A 139 -0.41 -15.50 14.70
N HIS A 140 -0.06 -14.38 14.05
CA HIS A 140 0.85 -13.39 14.66
C HIS A 140 0.16 -12.68 15.84
N PRO A 141 0.85 -12.48 16.97
CA PRO A 141 0.28 -11.77 18.11
C PRO A 141 -0.22 -10.36 17.75
N VAL A 142 -1.37 -9.98 18.29
CA VAL A 142 -1.96 -8.64 18.14
C VAL A 142 -1.95 -7.98 19.51
N GLU A 143 -0.85 -7.30 19.83
CA GLU A 143 -0.54 -6.80 21.16
C GLU A 143 -1.33 -5.56 21.52
N HIS A 144 -1.61 -4.70 20.53
CA HIS A 144 -2.35 -3.46 20.70
C HIS A 144 -3.77 -3.59 20.19
N LYS A 145 -4.67 -2.80 20.75
CA LYS A 145 -6.04 -2.67 20.23
C LYS A 145 -5.98 -2.13 18.79
N PRO A 146 -6.60 -2.80 17.81
CA PRO A 146 -6.66 -2.28 16.43
C PRO A 146 -7.17 -0.85 16.37
N GLY A 147 -6.56 -0.05 15.50
CA GLY A 147 -6.84 1.38 15.36
C GLY A 147 -6.07 2.29 16.32
N THR A 148 -5.22 1.78 17.21
CA THR A 148 -4.53 2.61 18.22
C THR A 148 -3.01 2.67 18.09
N PHE A 149 -2.41 1.77 17.31
CA PHE A 149 -0.96 1.68 17.13
C PHE A 149 -0.62 1.52 15.66
N PHE A 150 0.23 2.39 15.13
CA PHE A 150 0.68 2.34 13.74
C PHE A 150 1.98 1.53 13.64
N ALA A 151 1.96 0.53 12.75
CA ALA A 151 3.16 -0.17 12.30
C ALA A 151 3.04 -0.47 10.80
N ASP A 152 4.04 -0.10 10.01
CA ASP A 152 4.07 -0.45 8.58
C ASP A 152 3.96 -1.96 8.42
N ASN A 153 2.96 -2.42 7.65
CA ASN A 153 2.59 -3.82 7.59
C ASN A 153 2.22 -4.26 6.17
N SER A 154 3.21 -4.72 5.43
CA SER A 154 3.00 -5.23 4.06
C SER A 154 2.14 -6.50 4.03
N LEU A 155 2.19 -7.33 5.06
CA LEU A 155 1.34 -8.53 5.14
C LEU A 155 -0.12 -8.15 5.39
N GLY A 156 -0.37 -7.04 6.10
CA GLY A 156 -1.71 -6.45 6.20
C GLY A 156 -2.28 -6.04 4.85
N THR A 157 -1.45 -5.47 3.96
CA THR A 157 -1.87 -5.18 2.58
C THR A 157 -2.12 -6.44 1.77
N TYR A 158 -1.32 -7.49 1.97
CA TYR A 158 -1.59 -8.81 1.37
C TYR A 158 -2.94 -9.37 1.82
N MET A 159 -3.31 -9.23 3.10
CA MET A 159 -4.63 -9.62 3.61
C MET A 159 -5.75 -8.91 2.87
N LEU A 160 -5.62 -7.61 2.59
CA LEU A 160 -6.59 -6.88 1.77
C LEU A 160 -6.69 -7.48 0.36
N SER A 161 -5.58 -7.80 -0.28
CA SER A 161 -5.57 -8.47 -1.60
C SER A 161 -6.27 -9.84 -1.56
N ALA A 162 -6.01 -10.64 -0.53
CA ALA A 162 -6.65 -11.94 -0.34
C ALA A 162 -8.17 -11.80 -0.09
N ILE A 163 -8.60 -10.76 0.62
CA ILE A 163 -10.02 -10.45 0.84
C ILE A 163 -10.69 -10.02 -0.47
N VAL A 164 -10.06 -9.11 -1.23
CA VAL A 164 -10.56 -8.68 -2.55
C VAL A 164 -10.78 -9.86 -3.48
N GLN A 165 -9.89 -10.85 -3.46
CA GLN A 165 -10.03 -12.06 -4.28
C GLN A 165 -11.20 -12.96 -3.84
N LYS A 166 -11.56 -12.96 -2.56
CA LYS A 166 -12.66 -13.78 -2.02
C LYS A 166 -14.04 -13.15 -2.24
N VAL A 167 -14.12 -11.84 -2.27
CA VAL A 167 -15.37 -11.07 -2.36
C VAL A 167 -15.74 -10.84 -3.81
#